data_2721948dc8f03acd49f5a892333226c4
#
_entry.id   2721948dc8f03acd49f5a892333226c4
#
_cell.length_a   1.000
_cell.length_b   1.000
_cell.length_c   1.000
_cell.angle_alpha   90.00
_cell.angle_beta   90.00
_cell.angle_gamma   90.00
#
_symmetry.space_group_name_H-M   'P 1'
#
loop_
_entity.id
_entity.type
_entity.pdbx_description
1 polymer ?
#
loop_
_entity_poly.entity_id
_entity_poly.type
_entity_poly.pdbx_seq_one_letter_code
_entity_poly.pdbx_strand_id
1 'polypeptide(L)'
;MMPIGMGKACHGKSRDELLELLEKAFGNAEPYEKHLGNGPAEYVSFSGFHGRIGFISAVSHKFCDSCNRIRLTAEGYLKLCLQYESGIDLRKLLRSGATDEEVKEAMRQAIWKKPACHNFSDERRDEEVGQKKEHRAMYGIGG
;
A
#
# COMPACT_ATOMS: atom_id res chain seq x y z
N MET A 1 8.19 4.20 7.89
CA MET A 1 7.59 2.84 7.92
C MET A 1 6.09 2.98 8.10
N MET A 2 5.28 2.07 7.55
CA MET A 2 3.82 2.12 7.73
C MET A 2 3.44 1.67 9.15
N PRO A 3 2.57 2.40 9.88
CA PRO A 3 2.22 2.10 11.27
C PRO A 3 1.15 0.98 11.35
N ILE A 4 1.48 -0.23 10.86
CA ILE A 4 0.60 -1.40 10.86
C ILE A 4 1.29 -2.52 11.64
N GLY A 5 0.56 -3.18 12.54
CA GLY A 5 1.11 -4.26 13.36
C GLY A 5 2.36 -3.80 14.13
N MET A 6 3.45 -4.56 14.03
CA MET A 6 4.74 -4.22 14.66
C MET A 6 5.36 -2.92 14.13
N GLY A 7 4.98 -2.46 12.94
CA GLY A 7 5.46 -1.20 12.37
C GLY A 7 5.10 0.04 13.19
N LYS A 8 4.11 -0.04 14.07
CA LYS A 8 3.74 1.04 15.00
C LYS A 8 4.85 1.40 15.99
N ALA A 9 5.65 0.43 16.39
CA ALA A 9 6.74 0.60 17.35
C ALA A 9 8.10 0.86 16.68
N CYS A 10 8.16 0.81 15.34
CA CYS A 10 9.42 0.95 14.62
C CYS A 10 9.66 2.40 14.20
N HIS A 11 10.81 2.94 14.59
CA HIS A 11 11.33 4.20 14.10
C HIS A 11 12.26 3.91 12.92
N GLY A 12 11.91 4.42 11.75
CA GLY A 12 12.71 4.28 10.54
C GLY A 12 13.12 5.64 10.00
N LYS A 13 14.14 5.66 9.14
CA LYS A 13 14.53 6.86 8.41
C LYS A 13 13.54 7.15 7.28
N SER A 14 13.31 8.42 7.01
CA SER A 14 12.56 8.87 5.84
C SER A 14 13.33 8.58 4.53
N ARG A 15 12.64 8.68 3.40
CA ARG A 15 13.26 8.60 2.07
C ARG A 15 14.38 9.64 1.95
N ASP A 16 14.10 10.86 2.35
CA ASP A 16 15.02 12.00 2.16
C ASP A 16 16.27 11.85 3.04
N GLU A 17 16.12 11.41 4.29
CA GLU A 17 17.27 11.08 5.16
C GLU A 17 18.13 9.93 4.60
N LEU A 18 17.50 8.90 4.02
CA LEU A 18 18.22 7.79 3.38
C LEU A 18 18.92 8.25 2.10
N LEU A 19 18.26 9.07 1.28
CA LEU A 19 18.84 9.61 0.06
C LEU A 19 20.06 10.48 0.38
N GLU A 20 19.96 11.37 1.37
CA GLU A 20 21.08 12.20 1.82
C GLU A 20 22.29 11.38 2.29
N LEU A 21 22.05 10.29 3.02
CA LEU A 21 23.11 9.38 3.45
C LEU A 21 23.78 8.68 2.26
N LEU A 22 22.99 8.27 1.28
CA LEU A 22 23.50 7.62 0.08
C LEU A 22 24.28 8.60 -0.78
N GLU A 23 23.82 9.83 -0.93
CA GLU A 23 24.53 10.88 -1.68
C GLU A 23 25.87 11.28 -1.04
N LYS A 24 25.91 11.32 0.29
CA LYS A 24 27.19 11.53 1.02
C LYS A 24 28.20 10.40 0.79
N ALA A 25 27.71 9.18 0.60
CA ALA A 25 28.59 8.02 0.42
C ALA A 25 29.00 7.76 -1.04
N PHE A 26 28.11 8.05 -2.00
CA PHE A 26 28.24 7.59 -3.40
C PHE A 26 28.16 8.72 -4.43
N GLY A 27 28.00 9.99 -3.99
CA GLY A 27 27.83 11.14 -4.86
C GLY A 27 26.36 11.37 -5.22
N ASN A 28 26.10 12.30 -6.14
CA ASN A 28 24.75 12.73 -6.47
C ASN A 28 23.91 11.60 -7.05
N ALA A 29 22.69 11.49 -6.56
CA ALA A 29 21.67 10.59 -7.08
C ALA A 29 21.03 11.18 -8.34
N GLU A 30 20.92 10.38 -9.38
CA GLU A 30 20.20 10.72 -10.61
C GLU A 30 18.84 10.02 -10.64
N PRO A 31 17.72 10.74 -10.86
CA PRO A 31 16.41 10.12 -11.03
C PRO A 31 16.43 9.12 -12.20
N TYR A 32 15.79 7.97 -12.00
CA TYR A 32 15.65 6.98 -13.05
C TYR A 32 14.20 6.90 -13.51
N GLU A 33 13.90 7.48 -14.66
CA GLU A 33 12.54 7.70 -15.16
C GLU A 33 11.89 6.47 -15.79
N LYS A 34 12.66 5.41 -16.09
CA LYS A 34 12.07 4.21 -16.70
C LYS A 34 11.29 3.40 -15.67
N HIS A 35 10.06 3.04 -16.01
CA HIS A 35 9.24 2.15 -15.19
C HIS A 35 9.88 0.77 -15.08
N LEU A 36 10.19 0.36 -13.85
CA LEU A 36 10.62 -1.00 -13.52
C LEU A 36 9.45 -1.75 -12.87
N GLY A 37 8.53 -2.22 -13.71
CA GLY A 37 7.34 -2.94 -13.25
C GLY A 37 6.19 -2.01 -12.84
N ASN A 38 5.17 -2.59 -12.18
CA ASN A 38 3.89 -1.94 -11.86
C ASN A 38 3.81 -1.48 -10.38
N GLY A 39 4.94 -1.31 -9.73
CA GLY A 39 5.05 -0.88 -8.33
C GLY A 39 5.10 0.63 -8.17
N PRO A 40 4.91 1.14 -6.93
CA PRO A 40 4.96 2.57 -6.63
C PRO A 40 6.38 3.05 -6.28
N ALA A 41 7.41 2.25 -6.58
CA ALA A 41 8.78 2.64 -6.28
C ALA A 41 9.26 3.71 -7.25
N GLU A 42 9.81 4.79 -6.68
CA GLU A 42 10.61 5.76 -7.41
C GLU A 42 12.07 5.32 -7.36
N TYR A 43 12.75 5.34 -8.49
CA TYR A 43 14.11 4.81 -8.59
C TYR A 43 15.13 5.92 -8.78
N VAL A 44 16.30 5.71 -8.16
CA VAL A 44 17.49 6.53 -8.39
C VAL A 44 18.68 5.65 -8.80
N SER A 45 19.61 6.26 -9.51
CA SER A 45 20.90 5.67 -9.87
C SER A 45 22.05 6.50 -9.32
N PHE A 46 23.19 5.86 -9.13
CA PHE A 46 24.43 6.50 -8.75
C PHE A 46 25.52 6.18 -9.80
N SER A 47 26.46 7.09 -9.98
CA SER A 47 27.59 6.84 -10.89
C SER A 47 28.36 5.58 -10.46
N GLY A 48 28.65 4.72 -11.43
CA GLY A 48 29.31 3.43 -11.18
C GLY A 48 28.44 2.30 -10.67
N PHE A 49 27.13 2.52 -10.40
CA PHE A 49 26.21 1.46 -10.01
C PHE A 49 25.62 0.75 -11.22
N HIS A 50 25.66 -0.58 -11.23
CA HIS A 50 24.93 -1.39 -12.21
C HIS A 50 23.45 -1.51 -11.91
N GLY A 51 23.07 -1.42 -10.63
CA GLY A 51 21.69 -1.50 -10.15
C GLY A 51 21.01 -0.15 -10.00
N ARG A 52 19.80 -0.19 -9.45
CA ARG A 52 18.99 0.99 -9.10
C ARG A 52 18.49 0.83 -7.68
N ILE A 53 18.36 1.93 -6.96
CA ILE A 53 17.78 1.95 -5.62
C ILE A 53 16.36 2.46 -5.74
N GLY A 54 15.38 1.67 -5.28
CA GLY A 54 13.96 2.03 -5.30
C GLY A 54 13.46 2.40 -3.92
N PHE A 55 12.76 3.53 -3.83
CA PHE A 55 12.10 4.01 -2.62
C PHE A 55 10.60 3.85 -2.72
N ILE A 56 9.98 3.27 -1.69
CA ILE A 56 8.52 3.20 -1.54
C ILE A 56 8.12 4.05 -0.34
N SER A 57 7.60 5.24 -0.60
CA SER A 57 7.30 6.25 0.42
C SER A 57 5.80 6.34 0.69
N ALA A 58 5.20 5.27 1.22
CA ALA A 58 3.76 5.16 1.40
C ALA A 58 3.16 6.20 2.36
N VAL A 59 3.93 6.75 3.29
CA VAL A 59 3.46 7.72 4.30
C VAL A 59 3.78 9.15 3.90
N SER A 60 5.04 9.44 3.57
CA SER A 60 5.51 10.80 3.26
C SER A 60 5.17 11.25 1.82
N HIS A 61 5.25 10.34 0.86
CA HIS A 61 4.91 10.60 -0.54
C HIS A 61 3.84 9.60 -0.98
N LYS A 62 2.58 9.93 -0.68
CA LYS A 62 1.44 9.06 -0.95
C LYS A 62 1.29 8.82 -2.45
N PHE A 63 1.13 7.56 -2.84
CA PHE A 63 0.85 7.14 -4.22
C PHE A 63 -0.59 6.62 -4.37
N CYS A 64 -1.51 7.11 -3.54
CA CYS A 64 -2.89 6.62 -3.51
C CYS A 64 -3.64 6.82 -4.82
N ASP A 65 -3.41 7.93 -5.51
CA ASP A 65 -4.07 8.28 -6.77
C ASP A 65 -3.78 7.27 -7.90
N SER A 66 -2.57 6.69 -7.88
CA SER A 66 -2.15 5.63 -8.82
C SER A 66 -2.23 4.22 -8.24
N CYS A 67 -2.79 4.06 -7.03
CA CYS A 67 -2.80 2.78 -6.32
C CYS A 67 -3.81 1.80 -6.92
N ASN A 68 -3.31 0.82 -7.65
CA ASN A 68 -4.07 -0.28 -8.26
C ASN A 68 -4.13 -1.55 -7.37
N ARG A 69 -3.77 -1.47 -6.08
CA ARG A 69 -3.63 -2.65 -5.22
C ARG A 69 -4.92 -3.01 -4.52
N ILE A 70 -5.22 -4.29 -4.58
CA ILE A 70 -6.19 -5.00 -3.74
C ILE A 70 -5.48 -6.24 -3.16
N ARG A 71 -6.02 -6.80 -2.08
CA ARG A 71 -5.46 -7.99 -1.44
C ARG A 71 -6.56 -9.00 -1.17
N LEU A 72 -6.25 -10.28 -1.40
CA LEU A 72 -7.09 -11.38 -0.94
C LEU A 72 -6.43 -11.99 0.29
N THR A 73 -7.13 -12.01 1.41
CA THR A 73 -6.64 -12.65 2.64
C THR A 73 -6.81 -14.18 2.57
N ALA A 74 -6.11 -14.90 3.43
CA ALA A 74 -6.25 -16.36 3.53
C ALA A 74 -7.68 -16.79 3.92
N GLU A 75 -8.41 -15.92 4.62
CA GLU A 75 -9.82 -16.16 4.97
C GLU A 75 -10.79 -15.90 3.80
N GLY A 76 -10.31 -15.46 2.64
CA GLY A 76 -11.14 -15.15 1.48
C GLY A 76 -11.81 -13.78 1.53
N TYR A 77 -11.22 -12.83 2.26
CA TYR A 77 -11.68 -11.44 2.29
C TYR A 77 -10.91 -10.59 1.29
N LEU A 78 -11.59 -9.94 0.35
CA LEU A 78 -10.99 -9.01 -0.61
C LEU A 78 -10.86 -7.62 0.03
N LYS A 79 -9.64 -7.24 0.38
CA LYS A 79 -9.29 -5.93 0.95
C LYS A 79 -8.98 -4.91 -0.14
N LEU A 80 -9.51 -3.70 0.01
CA LEU A 80 -9.35 -2.62 -0.96
C LEU A 80 -8.21 -1.66 -0.60
N CYS A 81 -7.91 -1.51 0.68
CA CYS A 81 -6.86 -0.65 1.19
C CYS A 81 -6.11 -1.34 2.34
N LEU A 82 -4.82 -1.02 2.49
CA LEU A 82 -4.02 -1.57 3.57
C LEU A 82 -4.42 -1.02 4.94
N GLN A 83 -4.72 0.28 4.99
CA GLN A 83 -5.04 0.97 6.24
C GLN A 83 -6.42 0.63 6.78
N TYR A 84 -7.40 0.42 5.91
CA TYR A 84 -8.80 0.28 6.31
C TYR A 84 -9.30 -1.16 6.22
N GLU A 85 -10.30 -1.48 7.02
CA GLU A 85 -11.00 -2.77 6.95
C GLU A 85 -11.95 -2.89 5.74
N SER A 86 -11.97 -1.88 4.88
CA SER A 86 -12.85 -1.84 3.70
C SER A 86 -12.60 -3.01 2.75
N GLY A 87 -13.69 -3.63 2.30
CA GLY A 87 -13.63 -4.76 1.39
C GLY A 87 -14.90 -5.60 1.38
N ILE A 88 -14.79 -6.84 0.89
CA ILE A 88 -15.89 -7.79 0.78
C ILE A 88 -15.43 -9.20 1.14
N ASP A 89 -16.27 -9.94 1.86
CA ASP A 89 -16.07 -11.36 2.17
C ASP A 89 -16.50 -12.23 0.98
N LEU A 90 -15.56 -12.55 0.10
CA LEU A 90 -15.78 -13.40 -1.07
C LEU A 90 -16.07 -14.86 -0.66
N ARG A 91 -15.47 -15.34 0.43
CA ARG A 91 -15.72 -16.70 0.93
C ARG A 91 -17.17 -16.87 1.32
N LYS A 92 -17.74 -15.90 2.03
CA LYS A 92 -19.16 -15.93 2.43
C LYS A 92 -20.05 -15.92 1.18
N LEU A 93 -19.75 -15.08 0.21
CA LEU A 93 -20.50 -14.97 -1.03
C LEU A 93 -20.49 -16.29 -1.82
N LEU A 94 -19.29 -16.88 -2.01
CA LEU A 94 -19.15 -18.17 -2.70
C LEU A 94 -19.86 -19.32 -1.98
N ARG A 95 -19.79 -19.36 -0.66
CA ARG A 95 -20.45 -20.41 0.14
C ARG A 95 -21.97 -20.25 0.22
N SER A 96 -22.52 -19.08 -0.07
CA SER A 96 -23.95 -18.88 -0.22
C SER A 96 -24.51 -19.35 -1.57
N GLY A 97 -23.66 -19.89 -2.45
CA GLY A 97 -24.06 -20.39 -3.77
C GLY A 97 -24.13 -19.31 -4.85
N ALA A 98 -23.46 -18.17 -4.65
CA ALA A 98 -23.41 -17.13 -5.65
C ALA A 98 -22.77 -17.63 -6.95
N THR A 99 -23.33 -17.22 -8.08
CA THR A 99 -22.79 -17.48 -9.40
C THR A 99 -21.52 -16.66 -9.67
N ASP A 100 -20.72 -17.06 -10.64
CA ASP A 100 -19.52 -16.33 -11.04
C ASP A 100 -19.81 -14.87 -11.42
N GLU A 101 -20.96 -14.63 -12.06
CA GLU A 101 -21.35 -13.27 -12.45
C GLU A 101 -21.72 -12.40 -11.25
N GLU A 102 -22.39 -12.97 -10.24
CA GLU A 102 -22.68 -12.27 -8.99
C GLU A 102 -21.39 -11.95 -8.21
N VAL A 103 -20.43 -12.87 -8.18
CA VAL A 103 -19.12 -12.65 -7.58
C VAL A 103 -18.36 -11.54 -8.29
N LYS A 104 -18.30 -11.57 -9.62
CA LYS A 104 -17.67 -10.51 -10.43
C LYS A 104 -18.30 -9.13 -10.19
N GLU A 105 -19.62 -9.06 -10.16
CA GLU A 105 -20.31 -7.80 -9.92
C GLU A 105 -20.09 -7.28 -8.50
N ALA A 106 -20.12 -8.14 -7.51
CA ALA A 106 -19.80 -7.79 -6.13
C ALA A 106 -18.36 -7.27 -5.98
N MET A 107 -17.40 -7.90 -6.65
CA MET A 107 -16.00 -7.43 -6.69
C MET A 107 -15.90 -6.06 -7.37
N ARG A 108 -16.58 -5.86 -8.51
CA ARG A 108 -16.58 -4.58 -9.22
C ARG A 108 -17.13 -3.46 -8.34
N GLN A 109 -18.27 -3.67 -7.70
CA GLN A 109 -18.89 -2.72 -6.78
C GLN A 109 -18.01 -2.42 -5.58
N ALA A 110 -17.33 -3.44 -5.03
CA ALA A 110 -16.38 -3.25 -3.94
C ALA A 110 -15.20 -2.36 -4.39
N ILE A 111 -14.61 -2.63 -5.55
CA ILE A 111 -13.48 -1.87 -6.08
C ILE A 111 -13.85 -0.40 -6.31
N TRP A 112 -15.04 -0.10 -6.79
CA TRP A 112 -15.54 1.27 -6.93
C TRP A 112 -15.63 2.03 -5.59
N LYS A 113 -15.80 1.31 -4.48
CA LYS A 113 -15.82 1.87 -3.12
C LYS A 113 -14.44 1.93 -2.47
N LYS A 114 -13.37 1.67 -3.23
CA LYS A 114 -12.02 1.77 -2.72
C LYS A 114 -11.75 3.19 -2.22
N PRO A 115 -11.19 3.36 -0.99
CA PRO A 115 -10.83 4.68 -0.47
C PRO A 115 -9.87 5.41 -1.41
N ALA A 116 -10.12 6.69 -1.65
CA ALA A 116 -9.28 7.53 -2.50
C ALA A 116 -7.86 7.66 -1.96
N CYS A 117 -7.71 7.74 -0.63
CA CYS A 117 -6.39 7.79 0.00
C CYS A 117 -6.40 7.15 1.39
N HIS A 118 -5.22 6.88 1.92
CA HIS A 118 -5.00 6.52 3.31
C HIS A 118 -4.60 7.76 4.14
N ASN A 119 -4.79 7.67 5.47
CA ASN A 119 -4.45 8.73 6.43
C ASN A 119 -3.53 8.22 7.56
N PHE A 120 -2.46 7.48 7.21
CA PHE A 120 -1.50 6.98 8.21
C PHE A 120 -0.88 8.08 9.08
N SER A 121 -0.87 9.32 8.61
CA SER A 121 -0.27 10.48 9.29
C SER A 121 -1.26 11.31 10.10
N ASP A 122 -2.58 11.07 9.99
CA ASP A 122 -3.60 11.88 10.65
C ASP A 122 -4.73 11.03 11.20
N GLU A 123 -4.65 10.75 12.50
CA GLU A 123 -5.63 9.90 13.19
C GLU A 123 -7.03 10.53 13.29
N ARG A 124 -7.12 11.86 13.27
CA ARG A 124 -8.39 12.58 13.42
C ARG A 124 -9.28 12.52 12.18
N ARG A 125 -8.68 12.41 11.00
CA ARG A 125 -9.43 12.35 9.72
C ARG A 125 -10.10 10.99 9.46
N ASP A 126 -9.69 9.94 10.14
CA ASP A 126 -10.26 8.60 9.93
C ASP A 126 -11.67 8.48 10.50
N GLU A 127 -11.98 9.22 11.56
CA GLU A 127 -13.32 9.29 12.16
C GLU A 127 -14.30 10.03 11.24
N GLU A 128 -13.84 11.06 10.53
CA GLU A 128 -14.66 11.83 9.58
C GLU A 128 -15.05 11.01 8.34
N VAL A 129 -14.20 10.06 7.92
CA VAL A 129 -14.44 9.22 6.74
C VAL A 129 -15.31 7.99 7.05
N GLY A 130 -15.61 7.73 8.33
CA GLY A 130 -16.45 6.61 8.77
C GLY A 130 -15.86 5.24 8.45
N GLN A 131 -14.56 5.13 8.21
CA GLN A 131 -13.88 3.89 7.88
C GLN A 131 -13.08 3.35 9.08
N LYS A 132 -13.30 2.08 9.40
CA LYS A 132 -12.54 1.40 10.45
C LYS A 132 -11.10 1.14 10.01
N LYS A 133 -10.14 1.48 10.88
CA LYS A 133 -8.73 1.15 10.67
C LYS A 133 -8.47 -0.35 10.76
N GLU A 134 -7.51 -0.81 9.98
CA GLU A 134 -7.00 -2.16 10.07
C GLU A 134 -6.25 -2.37 11.40
N HIS A 135 -6.64 -3.39 12.13
CA HIS A 135 -6.04 -3.75 13.42
C HIS A 135 -5.19 -5.01 13.35
N ARG A 136 -5.35 -5.82 12.30
CA ARG A 136 -4.60 -7.05 12.10
C ARG A 136 -3.14 -6.79 11.73
N ALA A 137 -2.27 -7.73 12.03
CA ALA A 137 -0.88 -7.68 11.59
C ALA A 137 -0.77 -7.97 10.08
N MET A 138 0.35 -7.53 9.46
CA MET A 138 0.58 -7.67 8.00
C MET A 138 0.38 -9.09 7.49
N TYR A 139 0.83 -10.10 8.22
CA TYR A 139 0.67 -11.51 7.83
C TYR A 139 -0.81 -11.97 7.80
N GLY A 140 -1.71 -11.30 8.52
CA GLY A 140 -3.14 -11.60 8.52
C GLY A 140 -3.96 -10.83 7.46
N ILE A 141 -3.32 -10.00 6.65
CA ILE A 141 -4.00 -9.15 5.65
C ILE A 141 -3.43 -9.31 4.23
N GLY A 142 -2.78 -10.41 3.95
CA GLY A 142 -2.26 -10.74 2.62
C GLY A 142 -0.99 -9.96 2.27
N GLY A 143 -0.06 -9.85 3.20
CA GLY A 143 1.24 -9.20 3.01
C GLY A 143 2.37 -10.08 3.45
#